data_df3280ea1017c188981d6f446621982a
#
_entry.id   df3280ea1017c188981d6f446621982a
#
_cell.length_a   1.000
_cell.length_b   1.000
_cell.length_c   1.000
_cell.angle_alpha   90.00
_cell.angle_beta   90.00
_cell.angle_gamma   90.00
#
_symmetry.space_group_name_H-M   'P 1'
#
loop_
_entity.id
_entity.type
_entity.pdbx_description
1 polymer ?
#
loop_
_entity_poly.entity_id
_entity_poly.type
_entity_poly.pdbx_seq_one_letter_code
_entity_poly.pdbx_strand_id
1 'polypeptide(L)'
;MGFLRVLLLCLLVIRVMVLVGVTGGGAHRPPAMYVFGSSILDVGNNNYLPGAAVGRANRRFNGIDFPASIPTGRFSNGYNIADYVAKNMGFACSPPAYLSLAPNSSGPLVQTALSSGINYASGGAGILDSTKREVHFTPLTLSLSLKDPPEIQNRTACTLQVSIPVKNPPYDSSKWFTRWFSLTWRQRVCGPHVSAKGGRNAGNTIPLSKQVQYFNATRTKMVAAVGPHAATTLLSKSVFLIGIGNNDMFVSAFAEQARNRSAAEQKKDAAALYADLISNYTATMTELHAMGARKFALVGVGLQGCVPGVRALSPAGACWDGLNDLSAGFDAALRTELAGGLSALLPGAAYSLGDCLGFTRDVLADPRASGFDDAAGACCGGGRLSAEAECFPNSTLCADRDRHVFWDRAHFSQRMASLIARAFYDGPAKYTTPISFMQLAQSS
;
A
#
# COMPACT_ATOMS: atom_id res chain seq x y z
N MET A 1 12.79 30.35 -59.87
CA MET A 1 13.96 29.70 -59.20
C MET A 1 13.97 29.75 -57.68
N GLY A 2 13.21 30.64 -57.04
CA GLY A 2 13.20 30.74 -55.56
C GLY A 2 12.48 29.59 -54.83
N PHE A 3 11.33 29.14 -55.34
CA PHE A 3 10.48 28.15 -54.66
C PHE A 3 11.12 26.74 -54.57
N LEU A 4 11.82 26.35 -55.63
CA LEU A 4 12.51 25.05 -55.70
C LEU A 4 13.70 24.98 -54.70
N ARG A 5 14.41 26.11 -54.51
CA ARG A 5 15.52 26.20 -53.53
C ARG A 5 15.03 26.13 -52.07
N VAL A 6 13.89 26.77 -51.77
CA VAL A 6 13.28 26.72 -50.41
C VAL A 6 12.77 25.30 -50.10
N LEU A 7 12.14 24.64 -51.11
CA LEU A 7 11.64 23.26 -50.92
C LEU A 7 12.79 22.26 -50.70
N LEU A 8 13.90 22.41 -51.46
CA LEU A 8 15.11 21.60 -51.27
C LEU A 8 15.78 21.84 -49.90
N LEU A 9 15.81 23.10 -49.43
CA LEU A 9 16.35 23.42 -48.10
C LEU A 9 15.47 22.83 -46.99
N CYS A 10 14.14 22.92 -47.11
CA CYS A 10 13.21 22.31 -46.15
C CYS A 10 13.34 20.79 -46.12
N LEU A 11 13.50 20.13 -47.27
CA LEU A 11 13.71 18.68 -47.34
C LEU A 11 15.07 18.27 -46.78
N LEU A 12 16.12 19.10 -46.97
CA LEU A 12 17.43 18.89 -46.37
C LEU A 12 17.41 19.04 -44.84
N VAL A 13 16.72 20.07 -44.34
CA VAL A 13 16.52 20.32 -42.92
C VAL A 13 15.72 19.19 -42.27
N ILE A 14 14.66 18.71 -42.93
CA ILE A 14 13.87 17.56 -42.47
C ILE A 14 14.73 16.29 -42.44
N ARG A 15 15.56 16.05 -43.47
CA ARG A 15 16.49 14.89 -43.49
C ARG A 15 17.56 15.01 -42.43
N VAL A 16 18.12 16.20 -42.19
CA VAL A 16 19.09 16.42 -41.12
C VAL A 16 18.44 16.28 -39.74
N MET A 17 17.21 16.77 -39.55
CA MET A 17 16.43 16.56 -38.32
C MET A 17 16.12 15.08 -38.07
N VAL A 18 15.81 14.30 -39.12
CA VAL A 18 15.60 12.85 -39.00
C VAL A 18 16.91 12.09 -38.73
N LEU A 19 18.05 12.58 -39.26
CA LEU A 19 19.37 11.97 -39.02
C LEU A 19 20.03 12.37 -37.68
N VAL A 20 19.72 13.58 -37.16
CA VAL A 20 20.25 14.06 -35.86
C VAL A 20 19.29 13.74 -34.69
N GLY A 21 18.02 13.42 -35.00
CA GLY A 21 16.99 13.10 -34.01
C GLY A 21 17.02 11.68 -33.42
N VAL A 22 18.03 10.87 -33.72
CA VAL A 22 18.03 9.45 -33.34
C VAL A 22 19.22 9.04 -32.42
N THR A 23 19.90 9.98 -31.82
CA THR A 23 20.92 9.63 -30.80
C THR A 23 20.64 10.24 -29.42
N GLY A 24 19.42 10.67 -29.13
CA GLY A 24 18.93 10.76 -27.77
C GLY A 24 18.57 9.33 -27.34
N GLY A 25 19.35 8.72 -26.45
CA GLY A 25 19.00 7.45 -25.82
C GLY A 25 17.69 7.60 -25.04
N GLY A 26 16.57 7.52 -25.74
CA GLY A 26 15.25 7.44 -25.13
C GLY A 26 15.23 6.19 -24.27
N ALA A 27 15.08 6.35 -22.98
CA ALA A 27 14.88 5.25 -22.05
C ALA A 27 13.80 4.33 -22.67
N HIS A 28 14.20 3.10 -23.01
CA HIS A 28 13.31 2.19 -23.72
C HIS A 28 12.18 1.80 -22.77
N ARG A 29 10.96 2.33 -23.00
CA ARG A 29 9.78 2.02 -22.20
C ARG A 29 9.57 0.51 -22.21
N PRO A 30 9.42 -0.17 -21.04
CA PRO A 30 9.04 -1.57 -21.03
C PRO A 30 7.70 -1.77 -21.76
N PRO A 31 7.47 -2.93 -22.41
CA PRO A 31 6.25 -3.15 -23.20
C PRO A 31 4.99 -3.08 -22.36
N ALA A 32 5.05 -3.54 -21.09
CA ALA A 32 3.92 -3.49 -20.17
C ALA A 32 4.41 -3.41 -18.72
N MET A 33 3.53 -2.99 -17.81
CA MET A 33 3.71 -3.04 -16.37
C MET A 33 2.57 -3.80 -15.72
N TYR A 34 2.86 -4.83 -14.93
CA TYR A 34 1.87 -5.57 -14.15
C TYR A 34 2.03 -5.23 -12.68
N VAL A 35 0.94 -4.81 -12.02
CA VAL A 35 0.99 -4.24 -10.68
C VAL A 35 0.23 -5.12 -9.70
N PHE A 36 0.89 -5.46 -8.59
CA PHE A 36 0.36 -6.26 -7.48
C PHE A 36 0.55 -5.51 -6.17
N GLY A 37 -0.41 -5.55 -5.28
CA GLY A 37 -0.20 -4.86 -4.02
C GLY A 37 -1.45 -4.51 -3.25
N SER A 38 -1.27 -3.54 -2.34
CA SER A 38 -2.30 -3.03 -1.46
C SER A 38 -2.83 -1.66 -1.92
N SER A 39 -3.44 -0.89 -0.99
CA SER A 39 -4.04 0.42 -1.26
C SER A 39 -3.07 1.45 -1.85
N ILE A 40 -1.77 1.36 -1.55
CA ILE A 40 -0.76 2.30 -2.07
C ILE A 40 -0.54 2.18 -3.59
N LEU A 41 -0.96 1.05 -4.19
CA LEU A 41 -0.87 0.77 -5.62
C LEU A 41 -2.24 0.55 -6.28
N ASP A 42 -3.34 0.40 -5.51
CA ASP A 42 -4.69 0.18 -6.06
C ASP A 42 -5.17 1.41 -6.86
N VAL A 43 -5.62 1.18 -8.07
CA VAL A 43 -6.16 2.23 -8.97
C VAL A 43 -7.66 2.11 -9.18
N GLY A 44 -8.34 1.30 -8.36
CA GLY A 44 -9.79 1.20 -8.32
C GLY A 44 -10.38 -0.21 -8.38
N ASN A 45 -9.61 -1.29 -8.13
CA ASN A 45 -10.15 -2.64 -8.06
C ASN A 45 -11.22 -2.77 -6.96
N ASN A 46 -11.01 -2.12 -5.82
CA ASN A 46 -11.97 -2.18 -4.72
C ASN A 46 -13.35 -1.59 -5.05
N ASN A 47 -13.47 -0.76 -6.08
CA ASN A 47 -14.76 -0.22 -6.54
C ASN A 47 -15.73 -1.32 -6.98
N TYR A 48 -15.21 -2.42 -7.50
CA TYR A 48 -15.94 -3.54 -8.10
C TYR A 48 -16.17 -4.71 -7.13
N LEU A 49 -15.62 -4.66 -5.92
CA LEU A 49 -15.79 -5.71 -4.94
C LEU A 49 -17.16 -5.62 -4.26
N PRO A 50 -17.86 -6.74 -3.99
CA PRO A 50 -19.14 -6.74 -3.30
C PRO A 50 -18.97 -6.50 -1.80
N GLY A 51 -20.01 -5.94 -1.19
CA GLY A 51 -20.12 -5.75 0.27
C GLY A 51 -19.88 -4.32 0.73
N ALA A 52 -20.60 -3.93 1.79
CA ALA A 52 -20.56 -2.58 2.36
C ALA A 52 -19.27 -2.30 3.15
N ALA A 53 -18.60 -3.35 3.63
CA ALA A 53 -17.39 -3.25 4.43
C ALA A 53 -16.09 -3.13 3.59
N VAL A 54 -16.19 -3.14 2.25
CA VAL A 54 -15.03 -2.91 1.38
C VAL A 54 -14.53 -1.48 1.55
N GLY A 55 -13.24 -1.32 1.84
CA GLY A 55 -12.59 -0.01 1.82
C GLY A 55 -12.52 0.52 0.39
N ARG A 56 -13.30 1.55 0.08
CA ARG A 56 -13.35 2.18 -1.24
C ARG A 56 -12.90 3.62 -1.18
N ALA A 57 -12.20 4.05 -2.22
CA ALA A 57 -11.71 5.42 -2.39
C ALA A 57 -12.35 6.14 -3.60
N ASN A 58 -13.44 5.61 -4.15
CA ASN A 58 -14.22 6.26 -5.22
C ASN A 58 -15.28 7.23 -4.64
N ARG A 59 -14.89 8.03 -3.67
CA ARG A 59 -15.75 9.00 -2.96
C ARG A 59 -15.12 10.38 -2.95
N ARG A 60 -15.95 11.42 -2.74
CA ARG A 60 -15.55 12.82 -2.69
C ARG A 60 -14.26 13.00 -1.89
N PHE A 61 -13.43 13.92 -2.34
CA PHE A 61 -12.09 14.30 -1.94
C PHE A 61 -10.99 13.37 -2.44
N ASN A 62 -11.15 12.03 -2.46
CA ASN A 62 -10.19 11.20 -3.18
C ASN A 62 -10.18 11.59 -4.66
N GLY A 63 -8.99 11.70 -5.25
CA GLY A 63 -8.84 12.10 -6.64
C GLY A 63 -9.18 13.57 -6.92
N ILE A 64 -9.29 14.44 -5.91
CA ILE A 64 -9.57 15.88 -6.10
C ILE A 64 -8.54 16.56 -7.01
N ASP A 65 -7.29 16.08 -6.99
CA ASP A 65 -6.19 16.55 -7.83
C ASP A 65 -5.90 15.62 -9.02
N PHE A 66 -6.70 14.56 -9.19
CA PHE A 66 -6.67 13.74 -10.40
C PHE A 66 -7.30 14.50 -11.57
N PRO A 67 -6.89 14.28 -12.84
CA PRO A 67 -7.52 14.94 -13.98
C PRO A 67 -9.04 14.89 -13.92
N ALA A 68 -9.68 16.03 -14.12
CA ALA A 68 -11.12 16.26 -13.98
C ALA A 68 -11.68 16.04 -12.55
N SER A 69 -10.83 16.00 -11.51
CA SER A 69 -11.21 15.79 -10.10
C SER A 69 -12.07 14.55 -9.86
N ILE A 70 -11.75 13.45 -10.57
CA ILE A 70 -12.54 12.22 -10.54
C ILE A 70 -12.03 11.28 -9.43
N PRO A 71 -12.91 10.80 -8.52
CA PRO A 71 -12.56 9.80 -7.51
C PRO A 71 -12.49 8.41 -8.15
N THR A 72 -11.30 8.03 -8.62
CA THR A 72 -11.07 6.80 -9.41
C THR A 72 -11.05 5.52 -8.57
N GLY A 73 -10.92 5.62 -7.25
CA GLY A 73 -10.68 4.50 -6.34
C GLY A 73 -9.24 4.42 -5.84
N ARG A 74 -8.37 5.37 -6.22
CA ARG A 74 -7.05 5.56 -5.61
C ARG A 74 -7.21 6.11 -4.20
N PHE A 75 -6.50 5.55 -3.25
CA PHE A 75 -6.43 6.04 -1.87
C PHE A 75 -5.45 7.22 -1.80
N SER A 76 -5.80 8.31 -2.46
CA SER A 76 -4.96 9.49 -2.64
C SER A 76 -5.80 10.69 -3.07
N ASN A 77 -5.27 11.92 -2.87
CA ASN A 77 -5.86 13.12 -3.48
C ASN A 77 -5.75 13.14 -5.01
N GLY A 78 -4.86 12.32 -5.60
CA GLY A 78 -4.68 12.26 -7.04
C GLY A 78 -4.04 10.95 -7.49
N TYR A 79 -2.87 11.03 -8.10
CA TYR A 79 -2.09 9.86 -8.49
C TYR A 79 -1.46 9.18 -7.27
N ASN A 80 -1.27 7.84 -7.35
CA ASN A 80 -0.59 7.05 -6.34
C ASN A 80 0.83 6.63 -6.80
N ILE A 81 1.53 5.81 -5.98
CA ILE A 81 2.89 5.34 -6.30
C ILE A 81 2.92 4.57 -7.62
N ALA A 82 1.93 3.71 -7.91
CA ALA A 82 1.89 2.94 -9.16
C ALA A 82 1.82 3.85 -10.39
N ASP A 83 1.09 4.96 -10.31
CA ASP A 83 1.01 5.93 -11.40
C ASP A 83 2.34 6.62 -11.66
N TYR A 84 3.02 7.06 -10.60
CA TYR A 84 4.28 7.77 -10.76
C TYR A 84 5.43 6.85 -11.17
N VAL A 85 5.45 5.61 -10.70
CA VAL A 85 6.39 4.58 -11.20
C VAL A 85 6.15 4.35 -12.71
N ALA A 86 4.89 4.21 -13.12
CA ALA A 86 4.54 4.07 -14.52
C ALA A 86 4.95 5.29 -15.36
N LYS A 87 4.67 6.50 -14.87
CA LYS A 87 5.07 7.76 -15.55
C LYS A 87 6.57 7.86 -15.73
N ASN A 88 7.35 7.53 -14.70
CA ASN A 88 8.81 7.52 -14.78
C ASN A 88 9.32 6.50 -15.82
N MET A 89 8.59 5.39 -16.02
CA MET A 89 8.89 4.39 -17.06
C MET A 89 8.34 4.73 -18.46
N GLY A 90 7.74 5.93 -18.63
CA GLY A 90 7.25 6.39 -19.92
C GLY A 90 5.80 5.99 -20.26
N PHE A 91 5.01 5.52 -19.29
CA PHE A 91 3.56 5.36 -19.43
C PHE A 91 2.82 6.65 -19.04
N ALA A 92 1.59 6.82 -19.48
CA ALA A 92 0.77 7.98 -19.07
C ALA A 92 0.40 7.94 -17.57
N CYS A 93 0.11 6.75 -17.04
CA CYS A 93 -0.20 6.44 -15.64
C CYS A 93 -0.11 4.93 -15.43
N SER A 94 -0.45 4.46 -14.21
CA SER A 94 -0.60 3.03 -13.94
C SER A 94 -1.55 2.36 -14.95
N PRO A 95 -1.30 1.09 -15.33
CA PRO A 95 -2.30 0.30 -16.05
C PRO A 95 -3.64 0.28 -15.31
N PRO A 96 -4.76 0.08 -16.04
CA PRO A 96 -6.08 0.08 -15.43
C PRO A 96 -6.29 -1.08 -14.46
N ALA A 97 -7.24 -0.90 -13.54
CA ALA A 97 -7.66 -1.92 -12.60
C ALA A 97 -8.23 -3.16 -13.31
N TYR A 98 -7.80 -4.35 -12.92
CA TYR A 98 -8.24 -5.63 -13.51
C TYR A 98 -9.77 -5.76 -13.58
N LEU A 99 -10.45 -5.46 -12.46
CA LEU A 99 -11.90 -5.60 -12.38
C LEU A 99 -12.66 -4.56 -13.23
N SER A 100 -12.02 -3.44 -13.61
CA SER A 100 -12.63 -2.45 -14.49
C SER A 100 -12.73 -2.92 -15.95
N LEU A 101 -11.96 -3.91 -16.34
CA LEU A 101 -11.87 -4.42 -17.71
C LEU A 101 -12.88 -5.55 -18.00
N ALA A 102 -13.87 -5.75 -17.12
CA ALA A 102 -14.86 -6.82 -17.23
C ALA A 102 -14.19 -8.16 -17.59
N PRO A 103 -13.44 -8.78 -16.67
CA PRO A 103 -12.55 -9.91 -16.95
C PRO A 103 -13.25 -11.15 -17.54
N ASN A 104 -14.58 -11.18 -17.54
CA ASN A 104 -15.38 -12.19 -18.22
C ASN A 104 -15.41 -12.01 -19.75
N SER A 105 -15.14 -10.79 -20.28
CA SER A 105 -14.95 -10.53 -21.71
C SER A 105 -13.46 -10.52 -22.03
N SER A 106 -13.03 -11.22 -23.09
CA SER A 106 -11.61 -11.41 -23.37
C SER A 106 -10.96 -10.24 -24.10
N GLY A 107 -11.70 -9.51 -24.94
CA GLY A 107 -11.15 -8.51 -25.87
C GLY A 107 -10.41 -7.35 -25.18
N PRO A 108 -11.08 -6.47 -24.42
CA PRO A 108 -10.43 -5.32 -23.78
C PRO A 108 -9.32 -5.72 -22.79
N LEU A 109 -9.52 -6.81 -22.04
CA LEU A 109 -8.55 -7.32 -21.07
C LEU A 109 -7.24 -7.72 -21.77
N VAL A 110 -7.32 -8.52 -22.83
CA VAL A 110 -6.15 -9.03 -23.56
C VAL A 110 -5.43 -7.89 -24.27
N GLN A 111 -6.16 -7.01 -24.96
CA GLN A 111 -5.57 -5.86 -25.62
C GLN A 111 -4.79 -4.97 -24.64
N THR A 112 -5.37 -4.69 -23.48
CA THR A 112 -4.74 -3.87 -22.46
C THR A 112 -3.52 -4.58 -21.86
N ALA A 113 -3.65 -5.87 -21.55
CA ALA A 113 -2.54 -6.67 -21.02
C ALA A 113 -1.34 -6.67 -21.97
N LEU A 114 -1.57 -6.78 -23.29
CA LEU A 114 -0.51 -6.81 -24.31
C LEU A 114 0.10 -5.43 -24.58
N SER A 115 -0.59 -4.32 -24.33
CA SER A 115 -0.15 -2.97 -24.72
C SER A 115 0.39 -2.11 -23.57
N SER A 116 -0.09 -2.32 -22.35
CA SER A 116 0.28 -1.50 -21.18
C SER A 116 0.39 -2.28 -19.86
N GLY A 117 -0.20 -3.48 -19.79
CA GLY A 117 -0.29 -4.26 -18.56
C GLY A 117 -1.60 -4.05 -17.79
N ILE A 118 -1.67 -4.59 -16.59
CA ILE A 118 -2.86 -4.61 -15.75
C ILE A 118 -2.47 -4.35 -14.29
N ASN A 119 -3.32 -3.63 -13.55
CA ASN A 119 -3.17 -3.43 -12.12
C ASN A 119 -4.14 -4.35 -11.35
N TYR A 120 -3.59 -5.27 -10.54
CA TYR A 120 -4.33 -6.24 -9.70
C TYR A 120 -4.38 -5.83 -8.23
N ALA A 121 -3.70 -4.75 -7.83
CA ALA A 121 -3.61 -4.29 -6.45
C ALA A 121 -5.00 -4.01 -5.85
N SER A 122 -5.16 -4.22 -4.55
CA SER A 122 -6.43 -4.05 -3.85
C SER A 122 -6.22 -3.44 -2.47
N GLY A 123 -6.95 -2.38 -2.16
CA GLY A 123 -6.92 -1.75 -0.85
C GLY A 123 -7.24 -2.73 0.28
N GLY A 124 -6.42 -2.76 1.33
CA GLY A 124 -6.56 -3.68 2.45
C GLY A 124 -5.98 -5.07 2.24
N ALA A 125 -5.42 -5.36 1.05
CA ALA A 125 -4.79 -6.64 0.77
C ALA A 125 -3.50 -6.84 1.58
N GLY A 126 -3.28 -8.08 2.03
CA GLY A 126 -2.03 -8.54 2.62
C GLY A 126 -1.34 -9.60 1.77
N ILE A 127 -0.12 -9.93 2.16
CA ILE A 127 0.64 -11.08 1.67
C ILE A 127 -0.08 -12.36 2.09
N LEU A 128 -0.52 -12.40 3.36
CA LEU A 128 -1.29 -13.52 3.90
C LEU A 128 -2.79 -13.35 3.59
N ASP A 129 -3.43 -14.43 3.21
CA ASP A 129 -4.88 -14.47 3.01
C ASP A 129 -5.67 -14.19 4.29
N SER A 130 -5.07 -14.47 5.46
CA SER A 130 -5.64 -14.21 6.78
C SER A 130 -5.67 -12.74 7.14
N THR A 131 -4.83 -11.90 6.56
CA THR A 131 -4.73 -10.46 6.87
C THR A 131 -6.07 -9.73 6.79
N LYS A 132 -6.98 -10.16 5.92
CA LYS A 132 -8.33 -9.60 5.79
C LYS A 132 -9.34 -10.10 6.84
N ARG A 133 -9.02 -11.17 7.60
CA ARG A 133 -10.02 -11.88 8.43
C ARG A 133 -10.18 -11.34 9.84
N GLU A 134 -9.23 -10.57 10.40
CA GLU A 134 -9.17 -10.38 11.85
C GLU A 134 -8.95 -8.97 12.37
N VAL A 135 -9.01 -7.93 11.58
CA VAL A 135 -9.05 -6.60 12.17
C VAL A 135 -10.49 -6.12 12.34
N HIS A 136 -11.18 -6.72 13.29
CA HIS A 136 -12.19 -5.99 13.99
C HIS A 136 -11.44 -4.94 14.84
N PHE A 137 -11.21 -3.75 14.30
CA PHE A 137 -11.09 -2.56 15.13
C PHE A 137 -12.44 -2.36 15.82
N THR A 138 -12.72 -3.17 16.82
CA THR A 138 -13.57 -2.71 17.91
C THR A 138 -12.70 -1.66 18.59
N PRO A 139 -13.07 -0.38 18.58
CA PRO A 139 -12.54 0.52 19.58
C PRO A 139 -12.77 -0.23 20.88
N LEU A 140 -11.77 -0.30 21.75
CA LEU A 140 -12.00 -0.57 23.15
C LEU A 140 -13.01 0.51 23.58
N THR A 141 -14.30 0.25 23.39
CA THR A 141 -15.35 1.00 24.06
C THR A 141 -15.24 0.60 25.50
N LEU A 142 -14.42 1.37 26.22
CA LEU A 142 -14.48 1.43 27.67
C LEU A 142 -15.90 1.96 27.96
N SER A 143 -16.90 1.08 28.02
CA SER A 143 -18.21 1.43 28.55
C SER A 143 -18.05 1.52 30.05
N LEU A 144 -17.81 2.73 30.55
CA LEU A 144 -17.98 3.06 31.96
C LEU A 144 -19.47 3.00 32.27
N SER A 145 -19.95 1.86 32.73
CA SER A 145 -21.29 1.77 33.31
C SER A 145 -21.17 2.31 34.76
N LEU A 146 -21.57 3.56 34.94
CA LEU A 146 -21.81 4.11 36.25
C LEU A 146 -23.13 3.49 36.76
N LYS A 147 -23.06 2.48 37.61
CA LYS A 147 -24.18 2.13 38.49
C LYS A 147 -24.03 2.99 39.72
N ASP A 148 -24.99 3.88 39.94
CA ASP A 148 -25.11 4.62 41.19
C ASP A 148 -25.37 3.62 42.32
N PRO A 149 -24.50 3.53 43.34
CA PRO A 149 -24.84 2.83 44.56
C PRO A 149 -25.71 3.76 45.43
N PRO A 150 -26.61 3.19 46.27
CA PRO A 150 -27.38 4.01 47.19
C PRO A 150 -26.44 4.69 48.22
N GLU A 151 -26.75 5.96 48.45
CA GLU A 151 -26.13 6.91 49.38
C GLU A 151 -25.07 6.36 50.35
N ILE A 152 -23.79 6.64 50.05
CA ILE A 152 -22.76 6.78 51.08
C ILE A 152 -21.86 7.95 50.68
N GLN A 153 -21.80 8.92 51.55
CA GLN A 153 -20.98 10.12 51.44
C GLN A 153 -19.49 9.80 51.28
N ASN A 154 -18.84 10.48 50.33
CA ASN A 154 -17.39 10.64 50.23
C ASN A 154 -16.54 9.40 49.91
N ARG A 155 -16.65 8.87 48.69
CA ARG A 155 -15.50 8.33 47.90
C ARG A 155 -16.01 7.75 46.57
N THR A 156 -15.65 8.37 45.46
CA THR A 156 -15.94 7.86 44.13
C THR A 156 -14.96 6.75 43.77
N ALA A 157 -15.42 5.50 43.74
CA ALA A 157 -14.69 4.37 43.19
C ALA A 157 -15.22 4.06 41.81
N CYS A 158 -14.36 4.08 40.77
CA CYS A 158 -14.70 3.61 39.45
C CYS A 158 -14.29 2.15 39.31
N THR A 159 -15.23 1.28 38.98
CA THR A 159 -14.96 -0.14 38.68
C THR A 159 -14.93 -0.32 37.18
N LEU A 160 -13.82 -0.84 36.67
CA LEU A 160 -13.66 -1.16 35.24
C LEU A 160 -14.10 -2.60 34.98
N GLN A 161 -15.10 -2.80 34.15
CA GLN A 161 -15.54 -4.13 33.73
C GLN A 161 -15.13 -4.36 32.27
N VAL A 162 -14.17 -5.26 32.05
CA VAL A 162 -13.71 -5.64 30.71
C VAL A 162 -14.36 -6.97 30.36
N SER A 163 -15.25 -6.97 29.36
CA SER A 163 -15.83 -8.19 28.79
C SER A 163 -15.16 -8.46 27.44
N ILE A 164 -14.44 -9.56 27.33
CA ILE A 164 -13.79 -10.02 26.11
C ILE A 164 -14.67 -11.11 25.51
N PRO A 165 -15.34 -10.91 24.36
CA PRO A 165 -16.02 -11.99 23.69
C PRO A 165 -15.01 -12.88 22.95
N VAL A 166 -14.81 -14.08 23.42
CA VAL A 166 -14.06 -15.13 22.70
C VAL A 166 -15.04 -15.87 21.78
N LYS A 167 -14.87 -15.75 20.47
CA LYS A 167 -15.58 -16.58 19.50
C LYS A 167 -14.75 -17.81 19.16
N ASN A 168 -15.37 -18.96 19.44
CA ASN A 168 -14.96 -20.33 19.17
C ASN A 168 -13.90 -20.94 20.09
N PRO A 169 -14.31 -21.61 21.19
CA PRO A 169 -13.52 -22.66 21.80
C PRO A 169 -13.79 -24.01 21.12
N PRO A 170 -12.84 -24.88 20.99
CA PRO A 170 -13.09 -26.26 20.64
C PRO A 170 -13.63 -27.00 21.86
N TYR A 171 -14.86 -27.49 21.72
CA TYR A 171 -15.52 -28.51 22.56
C TYR A 171 -15.85 -28.20 24.03
N ASP A 172 -17.13 -28.42 24.34
CA ASP A 172 -17.82 -28.54 25.64
C ASP A 172 -18.37 -27.25 26.29
N SER A 173 -19.71 -27.20 26.25
CA SER A 173 -20.57 -26.05 26.51
C SER A 173 -21.09 -25.97 27.94
N SER A 174 -20.32 -26.14 28.99
CA SER A 174 -20.92 -26.10 30.34
C SER A 174 -20.21 -25.27 31.43
N LYS A 175 -19.18 -24.48 31.14
CA LYS A 175 -18.57 -23.64 32.18
C LYS A 175 -18.17 -22.25 31.68
N TRP A 176 -18.95 -21.24 32.02
CA TRP A 176 -18.59 -19.82 31.95
C TRP A 176 -17.68 -19.47 33.12
N PHE A 177 -16.43 -19.09 32.85
CA PHE A 177 -15.54 -18.50 33.86
C PHE A 177 -15.45 -16.99 33.65
N THR A 178 -16.05 -16.23 34.56
CA THR A 178 -15.87 -14.81 34.67
C THR A 178 -14.73 -14.54 35.66
N ARG A 179 -13.61 -14.03 35.20
CA ARG A 179 -12.52 -13.62 36.07
C ARG A 179 -12.61 -12.12 36.32
N TRP A 180 -12.77 -11.74 37.55
CA TRP A 180 -12.81 -10.35 38.01
C TRP A 180 -11.39 -9.88 38.33
N PHE A 181 -10.97 -8.75 37.77
CA PHE A 181 -9.76 -8.05 38.19
C PHE A 181 -10.15 -6.68 38.73
N SER A 182 -9.83 -6.41 40.02
CA SER A 182 -9.93 -5.09 40.61
C SER A 182 -8.60 -4.38 40.47
N LEU A 183 -8.54 -3.30 39.74
CA LEU A 183 -7.42 -2.37 39.73
C LEU A 183 -7.88 -1.02 40.28
N THR A 184 -7.34 -0.61 41.42
CA THR A 184 -7.57 0.72 42.00
C THR A 184 -6.52 1.70 41.50
N TRP A 185 -6.91 2.61 40.61
CA TRP A 185 -6.08 3.75 40.20
C TRP A 185 -6.58 5.02 40.88
N ARG A 186 -5.67 5.75 41.57
CA ARG A 186 -5.92 7.11 42.05
C ARG A 186 -5.35 8.09 41.03
N GLN A 187 -6.16 8.55 40.07
CA GLN A 187 -5.98 9.90 39.46
C GLN A 187 -7.25 10.31 38.73
N ARG A 188 -7.67 11.56 38.99
CA ARG A 188 -8.83 12.18 38.31
C ARG A 188 -8.45 12.59 36.92
N VAL A 189 -9.19 12.14 35.93
CA VAL A 189 -9.45 12.93 34.70
C VAL A 189 -10.86 12.56 34.24
N CYS A 190 -11.82 13.47 34.46
CA CYS A 190 -13.11 13.44 33.78
C CYS A 190 -13.05 14.49 32.67
N GLY A 191 -12.94 14.06 31.43
CA GLY A 191 -13.11 14.90 30.23
C GLY A 191 -14.31 14.44 29.42
N PRO A 192 -14.91 15.30 28.58
CA PRO A 192 -16.20 15.03 27.94
C PRO A 192 -16.11 13.89 26.91
N HIS A 193 -17.18 13.11 26.88
CA HIS A 193 -17.39 12.00 25.96
C HIS A 193 -17.31 12.42 24.48
N VAL A 194 -16.34 11.87 23.74
CA VAL A 194 -16.39 11.82 22.28
C VAL A 194 -16.71 10.37 21.89
N SER A 195 -17.91 10.14 21.36
CA SER A 195 -18.33 8.86 20.82
C SER A 195 -17.65 8.64 19.48
N ALA A 196 -16.54 7.92 19.45
CA ALA A 196 -15.93 7.44 18.22
C ALA A 196 -16.71 6.23 17.69
N LYS A 197 -17.63 6.46 16.75
CA LYS A 197 -18.23 5.36 15.97
C LYS A 197 -17.16 4.71 15.10
N GLY A 198 -16.92 3.43 15.36
CA GLY A 198 -15.84 2.60 14.87
C GLY A 198 -15.55 2.63 13.37
N GLY A 199 -14.28 2.58 13.03
CA GLY A 199 -13.79 2.26 11.70
C GLY A 199 -14.26 0.86 11.27
N ARG A 200 -14.75 0.75 10.03
CA ARG A 200 -15.26 -0.51 9.49
C ARG A 200 -14.10 -1.32 8.95
N ASN A 201 -14.14 -2.61 9.22
CA ASN A 201 -13.23 -3.65 8.77
C ASN A 201 -12.87 -3.52 7.29
N ALA A 202 -11.64 -3.88 6.93
CA ALA A 202 -11.28 -4.22 5.57
C ALA A 202 -12.11 -5.45 5.15
N GLY A 203 -13.32 -5.22 4.67
CA GLY A 203 -14.17 -6.23 4.05
C GLY A 203 -13.48 -6.84 2.85
N ASN A 204 -14.17 -7.65 2.06
CA ASN A 204 -13.59 -8.34 0.90
C ASN A 204 -12.48 -7.53 0.21
N THR A 205 -11.27 -8.10 0.17
CA THR A 205 -10.11 -7.57 -0.56
C THR A 205 -9.62 -8.66 -1.51
N ILE A 206 -8.73 -8.31 -2.42
CA ILE A 206 -8.07 -9.28 -3.30
C ILE A 206 -6.68 -9.56 -2.73
N PRO A 207 -6.46 -10.61 -1.90
CA PRO A 207 -5.15 -10.92 -1.34
C PRO A 207 -4.14 -11.25 -2.43
N LEU A 208 -2.84 -11.21 -2.10
CA LEU A 208 -1.76 -11.38 -3.08
C LEU A 208 -1.91 -12.69 -3.87
N SER A 209 -2.22 -13.79 -3.22
CA SER A 209 -2.49 -15.08 -3.85
C SER A 209 -3.58 -15.01 -4.94
N LYS A 210 -4.65 -14.26 -4.67
CA LYS A 210 -5.74 -14.07 -5.62
C LYS A 210 -5.39 -13.14 -6.77
N GLN A 211 -4.55 -12.11 -6.52
CA GLN A 211 -4.02 -11.24 -7.56
C GLN A 211 -3.21 -12.05 -8.58
N VAL A 212 -2.37 -12.99 -8.11
CA VAL A 212 -1.59 -13.90 -8.97
C VAL A 212 -2.50 -14.83 -9.77
N GLN A 213 -3.58 -15.36 -9.16
CA GLN A 213 -4.58 -16.15 -9.88
C GLN A 213 -5.25 -15.35 -11.01
N TYR A 214 -5.57 -14.06 -10.78
CA TYR A 214 -6.12 -13.18 -11.80
C TYR A 214 -5.11 -12.92 -12.93
N PHE A 215 -3.83 -12.73 -12.58
CA PHE A 215 -2.78 -12.62 -13.58
C PHE A 215 -2.64 -13.91 -14.40
N ASN A 216 -2.67 -15.10 -13.79
CA ASN A 216 -2.61 -16.36 -14.49
C ASN A 216 -3.78 -16.52 -15.48
N ALA A 217 -4.99 -16.16 -15.07
CA ALA A 217 -6.16 -16.15 -15.97
C ALA A 217 -5.98 -15.16 -17.14
N THR A 218 -5.38 -13.99 -16.89
CA THR A 218 -5.04 -13.01 -17.95
C THR A 218 -4.00 -13.59 -18.90
N ARG A 219 -2.92 -14.17 -18.36
CA ARG A 219 -1.85 -14.79 -19.16
C ARG A 219 -2.38 -15.91 -20.05
N THR A 220 -3.27 -16.76 -19.54
CA THR A 220 -3.91 -17.82 -20.34
C THR A 220 -4.63 -17.24 -21.56
N LYS A 221 -5.36 -16.14 -21.38
CA LYS A 221 -6.03 -15.44 -22.50
C LYS A 221 -5.03 -14.78 -23.45
N MET A 222 -3.92 -14.21 -22.94
CA MET A 222 -2.84 -13.67 -23.77
C MET A 222 -2.21 -14.76 -24.64
N VAL A 223 -1.88 -15.92 -24.05
CA VAL A 223 -1.33 -17.06 -24.76
C VAL A 223 -2.28 -17.56 -25.86
N ALA A 224 -3.57 -17.60 -25.57
CA ALA A 224 -4.58 -17.98 -26.58
C ALA A 224 -4.65 -16.97 -27.76
N ALA A 225 -4.39 -15.68 -27.46
CA ALA A 225 -4.48 -14.63 -28.48
C ALA A 225 -3.23 -14.49 -29.36
N VAL A 226 -2.02 -14.59 -28.77
CA VAL A 226 -0.75 -14.29 -29.47
C VAL A 226 0.24 -15.47 -29.51
N GLY A 227 -0.12 -16.58 -28.92
CA GLY A 227 0.72 -17.77 -28.79
C GLY A 227 1.70 -17.70 -27.58
N PRO A 228 2.19 -18.86 -27.12
CA PRO A 228 2.99 -18.96 -25.89
C PRO A 228 4.32 -18.23 -26.00
N HIS A 229 4.99 -18.28 -27.15
CA HIS A 229 6.30 -17.63 -27.33
C HIS A 229 6.19 -16.10 -27.26
N ALA A 230 5.27 -15.50 -28.02
CA ALA A 230 5.08 -14.05 -28.03
C ALA A 230 4.63 -13.52 -26.66
N ALA A 231 3.71 -14.22 -25.98
CA ALA A 231 3.28 -13.87 -24.63
C ALA A 231 4.45 -13.92 -23.62
N THR A 232 5.26 -14.98 -23.63
CA THR A 232 6.42 -15.12 -22.74
C THR A 232 7.49 -14.05 -23.03
N THR A 233 7.77 -13.77 -24.29
CA THR A 233 8.72 -12.72 -24.71
C THR A 233 8.27 -11.33 -24.24
N LEU A 234 6.97 -11.02 -24.33
CA LEU A 234 6.42 -9.76 -23.81
C LEU A 234 6.56 -9.69 -22.30
N LEU A 235 6.18 -10.75 -21.58
CA LEU A 235 6.22 -10.80 -20.10
C LEU A 235 7.63 -10.68 -19.58
N SER A 236 8.63 -11.32 -20.22
CA SER A 236 10.02 -11.25 -19.78
C SER A 236 10.64 -9.87 -19.89
N LYS A 237 10.14 -9.03 -20.81
CA LYS A 237 10.57 -7.64 -20.98
C LYS A 237 9.75 -6.64 -20.18
N SER A 238 8.63 -7.08 -19.61
CA SER A 238 7.71 -6.25 -18.80
C SER A 238 8.17 -6.14 -17.37
N VAL A 239 7.75 -5.05 -16.68
CA VAL A 239 8.03 -4.84 -15.27
C VAL A 239 6.85 -5.32 -14.41
N PHE A 240 7.18 -6.06 -13.35
CA PHE A 240 6.24 -6.52 -12.32
C PHE A 240 6.46 -5.69 -11.06
N LEU A 241 5.55 -4.73 -10.81
CA LEU A 241 5.59 -3.86 -9.63
C LEU A 241 4.81 -4.52 -8.49
N ILE A 242 5.48 -4.76 -7.35
CA ILE A 242 4.87 -5.38 -6.18
C ILE A 242 5.08 -4.47 -4.95
N GLY A 243 3.99 -4.07 -4.29
CA GLY A 243 4.04 -3.24 -3.06
C GLY A 243 2.96 -3.67 -2.08
N ILE A 244 3.34 -4.52 -1.11
CA ILE A 244 2.41 -5.17 -0.17
C ILE A 244 3.16 -5.52 1.13
N GLY A 245 2.40 -5.77 2.22
CA GLY A 245 2.94 -6.07 3.54
C GLY A 245 2.48 -5.09 4.61
N ASN A 246 2.12 -3.88 4.22
CA ASN A 246 1.67 -2.82 5.14
C ASN A 246 0.51 -3.30 6.03
N ASN A 247 -0.49 -3.93 5.43
CA ASN A 247 -1.67 -4.41 6.17
C ASN A 247 -1.33 -5.59 7.08
N ASP A 248 -0.40 -6.46 6.68
CA ASP A 248 0.08 -7.56 7.51
C ASP A 248 0.77 -7.01 8.77
N MET A 249 1.60 -5.97 8.65
CA MET A 249 2.24 -5.30 9.79
C MET A 249 1.20 -4.69 10.73
N PHE A 250 0.21 -3.96 10.19
CA PHE A 250 -0.87 -3.38 11.01
C PHE A 250 -1.62 -4.44 11.80
N VAL A 251 -2.12 -5.47 11.11
CA VAL A 251 -2.91 -6.54 11.73
C VAL A 251 -2.12 -7.21 12.85
N SER A 252 -0.87 -7.57 12.56
CA SER A 252 -0.03 -8.30 13.50
C SER A 252 0.35 -7.46 14.72
N ALA A 253 0.73 -6.19 14.53
CA ALA A 253 1.10 -5.31 15.65
C ALA A 253 -0.08 -5.05 16.60
N PHE A 254 -1.28 -4.77 16.06
CA PHE A 254 -2.45 -4.57 16.90
C PHE A 254 -2.93 -5.85 17.59
N ALA A 255 -2.84 -7.00 16.91
CA ALA A 255 -3.12 -8.29 17.53
C ALA A 255 -2.15 -8.60 18.66
N GLU A 256 -0.87 -8.27 18.49
CA GLU A 256 0.15 -8.49 19.52
C GLU A 256 -0.03 -7.56 20.73
N GLN A 257 -0.32 -6.29 20.48
CA GLN A 257 -0.61 -5.33 21.56
C GLN A 257 -1.78 -5.81 22.45
N ALA A 258 -2.80 -6.43 21.84
CA ALA A 258 -3.95 -6.95 22.57
C ALA A 258 -3.61 -8.17 23.45
N ARG A 259 -2.51 -8.88 23.18
CA ARG A 259 -2.10 -10.11 23.90
C ARG A 259 -1.29 -9.84 25.17
N ASN A 260 -0.71 -8.63 25.29
CA ASN A 260 0.09 -8.19 26.44
C ASN A 260 1.20 -9.19 26.84
N ARG A 261 2.02 -9.63 25.87
CA ARG A 261 3.08 -10.64 26.08
C ARG A 261 4.43 -10.01 26.42
N SER A 262 5.35 -10.86 26.88
CA SER A 262 6.74 -10.46 27.13
C SER A 262 7.47 -10.07 25.83
N ALA A 263 8.52 -9.25 25.95
CA ALA A 263 9.33 -8.86 24.79
C ALA A 263 9.99 -10.06 24.07
N ALA A 264 10.34 -11.11 24.81
CA ALA A 264 10.90 -12.34 24.24
C ALA A 264 9.88 -13.10 23.40
N GLU A 265 8.63 -13.21 23.86
CA GLU A 265 7.53 -13.82 23.10
C GLU A 265 7.19 -12.99 21.88
N GLN A 266 7.11 -11.66 21.99
CA GLN A 266 6.87 -10.76 20.87
C GLN A 266 7.94 -10.91 19.79
N LYS A 267 9.22 -11.00 20.17
CA LYS A 267 10.33 -11.22 19.22
C LYS A 267 10.21 -12.57 18.52
N LYS A 268 9.84 -13.63 19.24
CA LYS A 268 9.62 -14.96 18.65
C LYS A 268 8.47 -14.95 17.63
N ASP A 269 7.36 -14.29 17.95
CA ASP A 269 6.20 -14.20 17.07
C ASP A 269 6.48 -13.33 15.85
N ALA A 270 7.22 -12.24 16.00
CA ALA A 270 7.68 -11.43 14.87
C ALA A 270 8.56 -12.27 13.90
N ALA A 271 9.47 -13.09 14.44
CA ALA A 271 10.31 -13.97 13.61
C ALA A 271 9.46 -15.02 12.85
N ALA A 272 8.46 -15.62 13.50
CA ALA A 272 7.54 -16.55 12.84
C ALA A 272 6.70 -15.83 11.75
N LEU A 273 6.19 -14.63 12.05
CA LEU A 273 5.47 -13.81 11.09
C LEU A 273 6.33 -13.51 9.85
N TYR A 274 7.60 -13.09 10.05
CA TYR A 274 8.49 -12.80 8.93
C TYR A 274 8.74 -14.06 8.09
N ALA A 275 8.93 -15.22 8.69
CA ALA A 275 9.12 -16.48 7.97
C ALA A 275 7.91 -16.79 7.08
N ASP A 276 6.69 -16.65 7.62
CA ASP A 276 5.46 -16.89 6.88
C ASP A 276 5.28 -15.88 5.73
N LEU A 277 5.52 -14.59 5.99
CA LEU A 277 5.40 -13.54 4.98
C LEU A 277 6.42 -13.71 3.86
N ILE A 278 7.68 -13.97 4.19
CA ILE A 278 8.76 -14.17 3.20
C ILE A 278 8.49 -15.42 2.37
N SER A 279 8.07 -16.52 2.99
CA SER A 279 7.71 -17.75 2.26
C SER A 279 6.61 -17.50 1.22
N ASN A 280 5.52 -16.81 1.60
CA ASN A 280 4.43 -16.47 0.68
C ASN A 280 4.84 -15.46 -0.40
N TYR A 281 5.71 -14.51 -0.05
CA TYR A 281 6.23 -13.52 -1.00
C TYR A 281 7.11 -14.19 -2.05
N THR A 282 8.03 -15.05 -1.62
CA THR A 282 8.94 -15.82 -2.50
C THR A 282 8.15 -16.79 -3.38
N ALA A 283 7.16 -17.49 -2.83
CA ALA A 283 6.26 -18.35 -3.62
C ALA A 283 5.55 -17.53 -4.72
N THR A 284 5.04 -16.33 -4.39
CA THR A 284 4.44 -15.41 -5.36
C THR A 284 5.41 -15.05 -6.49
N MET A 285 6.65 -14.66 -6.15
CA MET A 285 7.65 -14.33 -7.17
C MET A 285 7.99 -15.54 -8.04
N THR A 286 8.06 -16.72 -7.46
CA THR A 286 8.31 -17.99 -8.17
C THR A 286 7.18 -18.32 -9.15
N GLU A 287 5.92 -18.16 -8.74
CA GLU A 287 4.77 -18.35 -9.63
C GLU A 287 4.77 -17.34 -10.79
N LEU A 288 5.02 -16.06 -10.50
CA LEU A 288 5.11 -15.03 -11.54
C LEU A 288 6.28 -15.29 -12.50
N HIS A 289 7.43 -15.74 -11.99
CA HIS A 289 8.58 -16.13 -12.80
C HIS A 289 8.27 -17.32 -13.72
N ALA A 290 7.62 -18.36 -13.22
CA ALA A 290 7.16 -19.50 -14.01
C ALA A 290 6.18 -19.09 -15.11
N MET A 291 5.44 -18.00 -14.90
CA MET A 291 4.54 -17.42 -15.89
C MET A 291 5.23 -16.48 -16.90
N GLY A 292 6.52 -16.21 -16.75
CA GLY A 292 7.31 -15.42 -17.69
C GLY A 292 7.87 -14.10 -17.15
N ALA A 293 7.59 -13.71 -15.90
CA ALA A 293 8.16 -12.51 -15.30
C ALA A 293 9.68 -12.62 -15.12
N ARG A 294 10.40 -11.52 -15.41
CA ARG A 294 11.87 -11.46 -15.25
C ARG A 294 12.34 -10.17 -14.59
N LYS A 295 11.50 -9.15 -14.47
CA LYS A 295 11.88 -7.84 -13.91
C LYS A 295 10.93 -7.47 -12.79
N PHE A 296 11.41 -7.51 -11.55
CA PHE A 296 10.62 -7.27 -10.35
C PHE A 296 10.99 -5.94 -9.70
N ALA A 297 10.10 -4.94 -9.78
CA ALA A 297 10.18 -3.69 -9.03
C ALA A 297 9.39 -3.86 -7.72
N LEU A 298 10.09 -3.86 -6.59
CA LEU A 298 9.53 -4.14 -5.28
C LEU A 298 9.49 -2.87 -4.43
N VAL A 299 8.40 -2.60 -3.76
CA VAL A 299 8.25 -1.47 -2.83
C VAL A 299 8.19 -2.02 -1.42
N GLY A 300 9.18 -1.71 -0.60
CA GLY A 300 9.24 -2.08 0.81
C GLY A 300 8.15 -1.40 1.64
N VAL A 301 7.94 -1.87 2.84
CA VAL A 301 6.97 -1.32 3.78
C VAL A 301 7.51 -0.01 4.36
N GLY A 302 6.68 1.03 4.41
CA GLY A 302 7.06 2.32 4.99
C GLY A 302 6.96 2.37 6.52
N LEU A 303 7.18 3.55 7.11
CA LEU A 303 7.04 3.80 8.55
C LEU A 303 5.56 3.75 8.98
N GLN A 304 5.02 2.56 9.17
CA GLN A 304 3.60 2.34 9.48
C GLN A 304 3.19 2.91 10.84
N GLY A 305 4.10 2.95 11.81
CA GLY A 305 3.87 3.54 13.12
C GLY A 305 3.77 5.08 13.11
N CYS A 306 4.16 5.73 12.00
CA CYS A 306 4.14 7.18 11.86
C CYS A 306 2.97 7.71 11.02
N VAL A 307 2.10 6.84 10.48
CA VAL A 307 0.91 7.32 9.76
C VAL A 307 -0.05 8.05 10.71
N PRO A 308 -0.78 9.07 10.24
CA PRO A 308 -1.59 9.92 11.11
C PRO A 308 -2.58 9.16 11.98
N GLY A 309 -3.20 8.10 11.47
CA GLY A 309 -4.16 7.29 12.23
C GLY A 309 -3.54 6.54 13.40
N VAL A 310 -2.28 6.13 13.30
CA VAL A 310 -1.52 5.51 14.40
C VAL A 310 -1.05 6.57 15.38
N ARG A 311 -0.49 7.69 14.90
CA ARG A 311 -0.13 8.84 15.74
C ARG A 311 -1.31 9.36 16.56
N ALA A 312 -2.50 9.36 15.99
CA ALA A 312 -3.72 9.78 16.68
C ALA A 312 -4.10 8.87 17.85
N LEU A 313 -3.56 7.69 18.00
CA LEU A 313 -3.75 6.83 19.19
C LEU A 313 -2.89 7.28 20.36
N SER A 314 -1.78 7.98 20.11
CA SER A 314 -0.90 8.53 21.16
C SER A 314 -1.42 9.91 21.60
N PRO A 315 -1.55 10.20 22.91
CA PRO A 315 -1.92 11.54 23.40
C PRO A 315 -0.96 12.63 22.90
N ALA A 316 0.32 12.31 22.77
CA ALA A 316 1.35 13.24 22.27
C ALA A 316 1.45 13.30 20.74
N GLY A 317 0.68 12.49 20.00
CA GLY A 317 0.82 12.40 18.54
C GLY A 317 2.13 11.75 18.08
N ALA A 318 2.79 10.99 18.97
CA ALA A 318 4.04 10.30 18.66
C ALA A 318 3.83 9.12 17.71
N CYS A 319 4.86 8.76 16.95
CA CYS A 319 4.88 7.51 16.20
C CYS A 319 4.85 6.31 17.18
N TRP A 320 4.35 5.18 16.71
CA TRP A 320 4.45 3.91 17.41
C TRP A 320 5.69 3.14 16.94
N ASP A 321 6.77 3.22 17.72
CA ASP A 321 8.06 2.63 17.35
C ASP A 321 7.97 1.11 17.17
N GLY A 322 7.22 0.40 18.01
CA GLY A 322 7.05 -1.05 17.88
C GLY A 322 6.47 -1.48 16.52
N LEU A 323 5.57 -0.70 15.93
CA LEU A 323 5.07 -0.97 14.59
C LEU A 323 6.10 -0.60 13.50
N ASN A 324 6.91 0.43 13.72
CA ASN A 324 8.02 0.77 12.83
C ASN A 324 9.11 -0.30 12.86
N ASP A 325 9.46 -0.83 14.05
CA ASP A 325 10.43 -1.91 14.20
C ASP A 325 9.95 -3.20 13.55
N LEU A 326 8.65 -3.52 13.66
CA LEU A 326 8.06 -4.67 12.98
C LEU A 326 8.17 -4.50 11.44
N SER A 327 7.90 -3.31 10.92
CA SER A 327 8.04 -3.00 9.49
C SER A 327 9.50 -3.10 9.03
N ALA A 328 10.43 -2.56 9.81
CA ALA A 328 11.87 -2.62 9.52
C ALA A 328 12.41 -4.05 9.53
N GLY A 329 11.95 -4.88 10.47
CA GLY A 329 12.32 -6.29 10.55
C GLY A 329 11.86 -7.09 9.34
N PHE A 330 10.63 -6.85 8.86
CA PHE A 330 10.14 -7.47 7.62
C PHE A 330 10.96 -7.04 6.40
N ASP A 331 11.22 -5.75 6.22
CA ASP A 331 12.02 -5.25 5.08
C ASP A 331 13.45 -5.78 5.11
N ALA A 332 14.04 -5.95 6.31
CA ALA A 332 15.37 -6.57 6.47
C ALA A 332 15.36 -8.06 6.08
N ALA A 333 14.32 -8.80 6.51
CA ALA A 333 14.15 -10.20 6.15
C ALA A 333 13.96 -10.36 4.62
N LEU A 334 13.12 -9.53 4.01
CA LEU A 334 12.90 -9.52 2.56
C LEU A 334 14.20 -9.22 1.79
N ARG A 335 14.95 -8.22 2.23
CA ARG A 335 16.25 -7.87 1.63
C ARG A 335 17.25 -9.03 1.70
N THR A 336 17.31 -9.72 2.83
CA THR A 336 18.17 -10.89 3.03
C THR A 336 17.80 -12.02 2.09
N GLU A 337 16.52 -12.34 1.98
CA GLU A 337 16.01 -13.39 1.08
C GLU A 337 16.31 -13.08 -0.38
N LEU A 338 16.04 -11.84 -0.81
CA LEU A 338 16.32 -11.40 -2.18
C LEU A 338 17.82 -11.46 -2.54
N ALA A 339 18.69 -11.08 -1.60
CA ALA A 339 20.14 -11.10 -1.82
C ALA A 339 20.72 -12.52 -1.80
N GLY A 340 20.20 -13.40 -0.95
CA GLY A 340 20.74 -14.74 -0.73
C GLY A 340 20.16 -15.84 -1.62
N GLY A 341 18.87 -15.78 -1.91
CA GLY A 341 18.13 -16.90 -2.52
C GLY A 341 17.62 -16.68 -3.93
N LEU A 342 17.35 -15.42 -4.29
CA LEU A 342 16.56 -15.14 -5.49
C LEU A 342 17.20 -15.60 -6.81
N SER A 343 18.52 -15.45 -6.97
CA SER A 343 19.21 -15.84 -8.21
C SER A 343 19.16 -17.35 -8.46
N ALA A 344 19.15 -18.14 -7.41
CA ALA A 344 19.02 -19.60 -7.50
C ALA A 344 17.57 -20.04 -7.79
N LEU A 345 16.59 -19.34 -7.18
CA LEU A 345 15.17 -19.67 -7.33
C LEU A 345 14.57 -19.14 -8.63
N LEU A 346 15.06 -17.99 -9.13
CA LEU A 346 14.49 -17.26 -10.27
C LEU A 346 15.56 -16.99 -11.35
N PRO A 347 16.07 -18.01 -12.03
CA PRO A 347 17.16 -17.84 -13.00
C PRO A 347 16.78 -16.85 -14.11
N GLY A 348 17.70 -15.91 -14.39
CA GLY A 348 17.50 -14.86 -15.39
C GLY A 348 16.53 -13.74 -14.97
N ALA A 349 16.11 -13.71 -13.71
CA ALA A 349 15.33 -12.58 -13.18
C ALA A 349 16.25 -11.51 -12.57
N ALA A 350 15.83 -10.25 -12.71
CA ALA A 350 16.39 -9.10 -12.01
C ALA A 350 15.36 -8.48 -11.08
N TYR A 351 15.81 -7.86 -10.01
CA TYR A 351 14.95 -7.13 -9.09
C TYR A 351 15.53 -5.79 -8.68
N SER A 352 14.64 -4.91 -8.21
CA SER A 352 15.01 -3.69 -7.51
C SER A 352 14.05 -3.53 -6.32
N LEU A 353 14.58 -3.45 -5.11
CA LEU A 353 13.82 -3.20 -3.88
C LEU A 353 13.98 -1.74 -3.49
N GLY A 354 12.87 -0.99 -3.52
CA GLY A 354 12.78 0.38 -3.05
C GLY A 354 12.62 0.43 -1.53
N ASP A 355 13.51 1.13 -0.84
CA ASP A 355 13.53 1.36 0.61
C ASP A 355 12.53 2.45 1.00
N CYS A 356 11.25 2.10 1.06
CA CYS A 356 10.18 3.01 1.43
C CYS A 356 10.32 3.48 2.89
N LEU A 357 10.81 2.62 3.78
CA LEU A 357 11.03 2.93 5.19
C LEU A 357 12.13 3.97 5.36
N GLY A 358 13.30 3.78 4.74
CA GLY A 358 14.41 4.72 4.79
C GLY A 358 14.05 6.07 4.15
N PHE A 359 13.40 6.05 2.97
CA PHE A 359 12.95 7.27 2.33
C PHE A 359 11.94 8.06 3.18
N THR A 360 10.92 7.36 3.72
CA THR A 360 9.92 8.00 4.58
C THR A 360 10.55 8.55 5.85
N ARG A 361 11.51 7.85 6.45
CA ARG A 361 12.26 8.31 7.64
C ARG A 361 12.98 9.62 7.35
N ASP A 362 13.71 9.70 6.23
CA ASP A 362 14.45 10.90 5.85
C ASP A 362 13.51 12.09 5.60
N VAL A 363 12.37 11.88 4.94
CA VAL A 363 11.37 12.94 4.74
C VAL A 363 10.73 13.38 6.06
N LEU A 364 10.43 12.46 6.99
CA LEU A 364 9.83 12.80 8.27
C LEU A 364 10.82 13.48 9.23
N ALA A 365 12.12 13.26 9.05
CA ALA A 365 13.18 13.91 9.85
C ALA A 365 13.34 15.39 9.45
N ASP A 366 13.22 15.73 8.17
CA ASP A 366 13.22 17.11 7.67
C ASP A 366 12.18 17.27 6.54
N PRO A 367 10.90 17.44 6.91
CA PRO A 367 9.83 17.54 5.93
C PRO A 367 9.93 18.80 5.07
N ARG A 368 10.48 19.91 5.63
CA ARG A 368 10.62 21.18 4.91
C ARG A 368 11.62 21.09 3.76
N ALA A 369 12.71 20.34 3.93
CA ALA A 369 13.66 20.07 2.84
C ALA A 369 13.01 19.36 1.65
N SER A 370 11.95 18.55 1.90
CA SER A 370 11.15 17.89 0.87
C SER A 370 9.94 18.70 0.41
N GLY A 371 9.76 19.92 0.94
CA GLY A 371 8.68 20.84 0.58
C GLY A 371 7.37 20.60 1.31
N PHE A 372 7.37 19.94 2.47
CA PHE A 372 6.18 19.70 3.30
C PHE A 372 6.16 20.61 4.53
N ASP A 373 4.98 21.09 4.91
CA ASP A 373 4.73 21.81 6.16
C ASP A 373 4.15 20.91 7.23
N ASP A 374 3.38 19.88 6.85
CA ASP A 374 2.81 18.91 7.77
C ASP A 374 3.22 17.47 7.38
N ALA A 375 3.89 16.81 8.32
CA ALA A 375 4.34 15.43 8.22
C ALA A 375 3.75 14.53 9.31
N ALA A 376 2.83 15.05 10.11
CA ALA A 376 2.22 14.35 11.24
C ALA A 376 0.72 14.12 11.04
N GLY A 377 0.02 15.11 10.50
CA GLY A 377 -1.40 15.09 10.27
C GLY A 377 -1.80 14.62 8.87
N ALA A 378 -3.09 14.31 8.71
CA ALA A 378 -3.71 14.03 7.44
C ALA A 378 -4.30 15.30 6.82
N CYS A 379 -4.22 15.43 5.50
CA CYS A 379 -4.87 16.52 4.79
C CYS A 379 -6.40 16.40 4.77
N CYS A 380 -6.92 15.16 4.74
CA CYS A 380 -8.36 14.88 4.73
C CYS A 380 -8.74 13.92 5.85
N GLY A 381 -9.66 14.38 6.71
CA GLY A 381 -10.17 13.55 7.81
C GLY A 381 -10.85 14.38 8.88
N GLY A 382 -10.84 13.91 10.12
CA GLY A 382 -11.45 14.59 11.25
C GLY A 382 -10.80 14.23 12.57
N GLY A 383 -11.04 15.07 13.59
CA GLY A 383 -10.46 14.93 14.92
C GLY A 383 -8.99 15.30 14.98
N ARG A 384 -8.28 14.80 15.98
CA ARG A 384 -6.87 15.08 16.19
C ARG A 384 -6.03 14.57 15.02
N LEU A 385 -5.07 15.38 14.57
CA LEU A 385 -4.25 15.12 13.37
C LEU A 385 -5.08 14.87 12.11
N SER A 386 -6.35 15.32 12.07
CA SER A 386 -7.30 14.98 11.00
C SER A 386 -7.37 13.48 10.69
N ALA A 387 -7.16 12.62 11.70
CA ALA A 387 -6.93 11.19 11.50
C ALA A 387 -7.72 10.26 12.45
N GLU A 388 -8.48 10.82 13.40
CA GLU A 388 -9.40 10.03 14.25
C GLU A 388 -10.61 9.52 13.45
N ALA A 389 -11.00 10.26 12.40
CA ALA A 389 -12.00 9.83 11.43
C ALA A 389 -11.38 9.67 10.04
N GLU A 390 -11.98 8.78 9.22
CA GLU A 390 -11.58 8.63 7.82
C GLU A 390 -11.95 9.87 6.99
N CYS A 391 -11.31 9.99 5.81
CA CYS A 391 -11.66 10.98 4.80
C CYS A 391 -13.04 10.66 4.20
N PHE A 392 -14.09 11.29 4.68
CA PHE A 392 -15.47 11.20 4.20
C PHE A 392 -15.89 12.48 3.48
N PRO A 393 -17.00 12.48 2.72
CA PRO A 393 -17.48 13.68 1.99
C PRO A 393 -17.73 14.92 2.85
N ASN A 394 -17.89 14.76 4.16
CA ASN A 394 -18.08 15.84 5.14
C ASN A 394 -16.86 16.10 6.02
N SER A 395 -15.71 15.52 5.70
CA SER A 395 -14.45 15.72 6.44
C SER A 395 -13.87 17.10 6.18
N THR A 396 -12.99 17.53 7.09
CA THR A 396 -12.14 18.70 6.90
C THR A 396 -11.07 18.39 5.85
N LEU A 397 -10.78 19.35 5.00
CA LEU A 397 -9.73 19.29 3.99
C LEU A 397 -8.69 20.38 4.27
N CYS A 398 -7.40 20.06 4.20
CA CYS A 398 -6.33 21.03 4.34
C CYS A 398 -6.34 22.06 3.17
N ALA A 399 -5.77 23.23 3.40
CA ALA A 399 -5.74 24.31 2.41
C ALA A 399 -4.80 24.00 1.24
N ASP A 400 -3.61 23.45 1.54
CA ASP A 400 -2.59 23.10 0.55
C ASP A 400 -2.20 21.63 0.65
N ARG A 401 -2.69 20.83 -0.29
CA ARG A 401 -2.51 19.38 -0.32
C ARG A 401 -1.09 18.97 -0.68
N ASP A 402 -0.36 19.79 -1.42
CA ASP A 402 1.02 19.51 -1.82
C ASP A 402 2.02 19.77 -0.67
N ARG A 403 1.55 20.40 0.42
CA ARG A 403 2.36 20.66 1.63
C ARG A 403 2.16 19.60 2.72
N HIS A 404 1.36 18.56 2.48
CA HIS A 404 1.12 17.47 3.42
C HIS A 404 1.75 16.14 2.94
N VAL A 405 2.45 15.45 3.85
CA VAL A 405 3.00 14.11 3.57
C VAL A 405 1.86 13.10 3.38
N PHE A 406 0.84 13.18 4.23
CA PHE A 406 -0.27 12.23 4.25
C PHE A 406 -1.55 12.85 3.70
N TRP A 407 -2.22 12.08 2.83
CA TRP A 407 -3.54 12.42 2.33
C TRP A 407 -4.65 12.19 3.35
N ASP A 408 -4.70 10.98 3.88
CA ASP A 408 -5.66 10.56 4.90
C ASP A 408 -4.94 9.87 6.06
N ARG A 409 -5.69 9.27 6.97
CA ARG A 409 -5.15 8.63 8.17
C ARG A 409 -4.09 7.55 7.92
N ALA A 410 -3.95 7.02 6.71
CA ALA A 410 -3.09 5.88 6.39
C ALA A 410 -2.30 6.01 5.08
N HIS A 411 -2.66 6.93 4.18
CA HIS A 411 -2.13 6.98 2.84
C HIS A 411 -1.39 8.28 2.55
N PHE A 412 -0.39 8.18 1.69
CA PHE A 412 0.40 9.32 1.24
C PHE A 412 -0.40 10.25 0.33
N SER A 413 -0.05 11.56 0.36
CA SER A 413 -0.47 12.50 -0.66
C SER A 413 0.13 12.14 -2.02
N GLN A 414 -0.47 12.63 -3.11
CA GLN A 414 0.11 12.45 -4.44
C GLN A 414 1.52 13.03 -4.54
N ARG A 415 1.80 14.15 -3.84
CA ARG A 415 3.14 14.75 -3.80
C ARG A 415 4.15 13.78 -3.19
N MET A 416 3.86 13.18 -2.05
CA MET A 416 4.72 12.18 -1.41
C MET A 416 4.88 10.94 -2.29
N ALA A 417 3.81 10.45 -2.91
CA ALA A 417 3.85 9.33 -3.85
C ALA A 417 4.77 9.62 -5.05
N SER A 418 4.77 10.84 -5.55
CA SER A 418 5.67 11.29 -6.62
C SER A 418 7.14 11.26 -6.19
N LEU A 419 7.43 11.75 -4.98
CA LEU A 419 8.80 11.76 -4.45
C LEU A 419 9.34 10.34 -4.20
N ILE A 420 8.52 9.45 -3.65
CA ILE A 420 8.87 8.02 -3.47
C ILE A 420 9.20 7.38 -4.82
N ALA A 421 8.31 7.52 -5.80
CA ALA A 421 8.50 6.91 -7.11
C ALA A 421 9.74 7.45 -7.83
N ARG A 422 10.03 8.75 -7.71
CA ARG A 422 11.24 9.36 -8.25
C ARG A 422 12.50 8.85 -7.54
N ALA A 423 12.48 8.78 -6.21
CA ALA A 423 13.61 8.28 -5.42
C ALA A 423 13.99 6.83 -5.83
N PHE A 424 13.00 6.00 -6.16
CA PHE A 424 13.25 4.62 -6.59
C PHE A 424 13.61 4.51 -8.07
N TYR A 425 13.17 5.43 -8.91
CA TYR A 425 13.41 5.37 -10.34
C TYR A 425 14.86 5.76 -10.70
N ASP A 426 15.26 6.97 -10.35
CA ASP A 426 16.56 7.56 -10.68
C ASP A 426 17.19 8.36 -9.54
N GLY A 427 16.68 8.23 -8.33
CA GLY A 427 17.15 8.93 -7.15
C GLY A 427 18.44 8.34 -6.56
N PRO A 428 18.83 8.81 -5.36
CA PRO A 428 20.03 8.35 -4.68
C PRO A 428 20.05 6.83 -4.46
N ALA A 429 21.19 6.19 -4.72
CA ALA A 429 21.36 4.73 -4.66
C ALA A 429 21.02 4.12 -3.29
N LYS A 430 21.03 4.92 -2.20
CA LYS A 430 20.64 4.45 -0.86
C LYS A 430 19.19 4.00 -0.75
N TYR A 431 18.33 4.41 -1.70
CA TYR A 431 16.88 4.09 -1.65
C TYR A 431 16.49 2.89 -2.52
N THR A 432 17.43 2.26 -3.22
CA THR A 432 17.15 1.06 -4.03
C THR A 432 18.28 0.06 -3.97
N THR A 433 17.98 -1.23 -4.04
CA THR A 433 18.98 -2.30 -4.03
C THR A 433 18.54 -3.50 -4.88
N PRO A 434 19.40 -4.16 -5.66
CA PRO A 434 20.80 -3.77 -5.93
C PRO A 434 20.90 -2.67 -7.00
N ILE A 435 19.85 -2.40 -7.75
CA ILE A 435 19.77 -1.43 -8.86
C ILE A 435 18.55 -0.54 -8.72
N SER A 436 18.51 0.59 -9.45
CA SER A 436 17.33 1.45 -9.50
C SER A 436 16.21 0.86 -10.37
N PHE A 437 14.98 1.37 -10.24
CA PHE A 437 13.87 0.97 -11.12
C PHE A 437 14.14 1.34 -12.58
N MET A 438 14.89 2.41 -12.84
CA MET A 438 15.31 2.78 -14.19
C MET A 438 16.24 1.71 -14.76
N GLN A 439 17.29 1.31 -14.03
CA GLN A 439 18.22 0.27 -14.46
C GLN A 439 17.50 -1.06 -14.66
N LEU A 440 16.55 -1.42 -13.76
CA LEU A 440 15.73 -2.61 -13.91
C LEU A 440 14.87 -2.56 -15.18
N ALA A 441 14.22 -1.44 -15.47
CA ALA A 441 13.40 -1.30 -16.68
C ALA A 441 14.22 -1.46 -17.96
N GLN A 442 15.48 -1.00 -17.95
CA GLN A 442 16.42 -1.01 -19.07
C GLN A 442 17.25 -2.31 -19.18
N SER A 443 17.24 -3.16 -18.15
CA SER A 443 17.97 -4.43 -18.22
C SER A 443 17.46 -5.30 -19.38
N SER A 444 18.36 -6.05 -20.00
CA SER A 444 18.06 -6.96 -21.12
C SER A 444 17.31 -8.20 -20.66
#